data_a791d07b902460c7d5efce02ad1db453
#
_entry.id   a791d07b902460c7d5efce02ad1db453
#
_cell.length_a   1.000
_cell.length_b   1.000
_cell.length_c   1.000
_cell.angle_alpha   90.00
_cell.angle_beta   90.00
_cell.angle_gamma   90.00
#
_symmetry.space_group_name_H-M   'P 1'
#
loop_
_entity.id
_entity.type
_entity.pdbx_description
1 polymer ?
#
loop_
_entity_poly.entity_id
_entity_poly.type
_entity_poly.pdbx_seq_one_letter_code
_entity_poly.pdbx_strand_id
1 'polypeptide(L)'
;IIYTSGTSGKAKGVMLSHRNFCHNVIEAWHAQKANKKDRWLSILPMSHTYEMSFSVLYPLYVGGCVYHIKKLPTPTILIETMKKVRPTIMCSVPLIIEKVYKSSVVPTIAHSRVLSWMKEHTPKILYFLLGKRLYATFGGRLKFFGIGGSKLDPAVEDFLIKAKFPY
;
A
#
# COMPACT_ATOMS: atom_id res chain seq x y z
N ILE A 1 -17.29 -16.26 -10.31
CA ILE A 1 -16.06 -17.04 -10.60
C ILE A 1 -14.91 -16.07 -10.83
N ILE A 2 -13.79 -16.29 -10.13
CA ILE A 2 -12.56 -15.53 -10.33
C ILE A 2 -11.46 -16.48 -10.81
N TYR A 3 -10.81 -16.12 -11.89
CA TYR A 3 -9.75 -16.93 -12.46
C TYR A 3 -8.40 -16.64 -11.80
N THR A 4 -7.67 -17.70 -11.47
CA THR A 4 -6.29 -17.63 -10.97
C THR A 4 -5.35 -18.34 -11.93
N SER A 5 -4.10 -17.87 -12.02
CA SER A 5 -3.03 -18.57 -12.74
C SER A 5 -2.67 -19.82 -11.94
N GLY A 6 -3.29 -20.97 -12.23
CA GLY A 6 -2.98 -22.22 -11.57
C GLY A 6 -1.49 -22.58 -11.65
N THR A 7 -0.95 -23.28 -10.64
CA THR A 7 0.44 -23.78 -10.59
C THR A 7 0.79 -24.73 -11.76
N SER A 8 -0.22 -25.29 -12.42
CA SER A 8 -0.09 -26.16 -13.61
C SER A 8 -0.14 -25.39 -14.94
N GLY A 9 -0.07 -24.05 -14.94
CA GLY A 9 -0.14 -23.24 -16.18
C GLY A 9 -1.54 -23.08 -16.77
N LYS A 10 -2.54 -23.82 -16.31
CA LYS A 10 -3.95 -23.64 -16.71
C LYS A 10 -4.69 -22.77 -15.74
N ALA A 11 -5.42 -21.76 -16.22
CA ALA A 11 -6.26 -20.92 -15.40
C ALA A 11 -7.35 -21.75 -14.70
N LYS A 12 -7.52 -21.54 -13.39
CA LYS A 12 -8.55 -22.19 -12.58
C LYS A 12 -9.60 -21.20 -12.17
N GLY A 13 -10.88 -21.52 -12.42
CA GLY A 13 -12.03 -20.71 -12.00
C GLY A 13 -12.42 -21.02 -10.55
N VAL A 14 -12.12 -20.10 -9.64
CA VAL A 14 -12.52 -20.22 -8.23
C VAL A 14 -13.94 -19.72 -8.07
N MET A 15 -14.82 -20.58 -7.57
CA MET A 15 -16.21 -20.23 -7.26
C MET A 15 -16.28 -19.55 -5.89
N LEU A 16 -16.65 -18.29 -5.87
CA LEU A 16 -16.83 -17.50 -4.66
C LEU A 16 -18.30 -17.04 -4.56
N SER A 17 -18.90 -17.28 -3.41
CA SER A 17 -20.24 -16.80 -3.08
C SER A 17 -20.20 -15.35 -2.54
N HIS A 18 -21.35 -14.67 -2.52
CA HIS A 18 -21.49 -13.39 -1.82
C HIS A 18 -21.10 -13.50 -0.34
N ARG A 19 -21.44 -14.64 0.31
CA ARG A 19 -21.06 -14.90 1.70
C ARG A 19 -19.54 -14.88 1.92
N ASN A 20 -18.76 -15.43 1.00
CA ASN A 20 -17.29 -15.40 1.10
C ASN A 20 -16.76 -13.94 1.08
N PHE A 21 -17.27 -13.12 0.18
CA PHE A 21 -16.88 -11.70 0.12
C PHE A 21 -17.34 -10.91 1.34
N CYS A 22 -18.59 -11.10 1.79
CA CYS A 22 -19.10 -10.42 2.99
C CYS A 22 -18.27 -10.79 4.22
N HIS A 23 -17.92 -12.06 4.39
CA HIS A 23 -17.06 -12.50 5.49
C HIS A 23 -15.70 -11.80 5.46
N ASN A 24 -15.02 -11.79 4.31
CA ASN A 24 -13.73 -11.12 4.17
C ASN A 24 -13.81 -9.61 4.49
N VAL A 25 -14.88 -8.95 4.11
CA VAL A 25 -15.08 -7.52 4.39
C VAL A 25 -15.29 -7.26 5.87
N ILE A 26 -16.05 -8.12 6.55
CA ILE A 26 -16.28 -8.02 7.99
C ILE A 26 -14.98 -8.26 8.75
N GLU A 27 -14.20 -9.28 8.37
CA GLU A 27 -12.90 -9.57 8.97
C GLU A 27 -11.89 -8.43 8.72
N ALA A 28 -11.90 -7.85 7.51
CA ALA A 28 -11.09 -6.67 7.21
C ALA A 28 -11.41 -5.49 8.14
N TRP A 29 -12.71 -5.27 8.42
CA TRP A 29 -13.15 -4.23 9.36
C TRP A 29 -12.75 -4.55 10.81
N HIS A 30 -12.75 -5.81 11.22
CA HIS A 30 -12.25 -6.21 12.54
C HIS A 30 -10.74 -5.98 12.67
N ALA A 31 -9.97 -6.35 11.64
CA ALA A 31 -8.51 -6.19 11.63
C ALA A 31 -8.07 -4.72 11.55
N GLN A 32 -8.71 -3.94 10.70
CA GLN A 32 -8.37 -2.54 10.47
C GLN A 32 -9.63 -1.68 10.42
N LYS A 33 -10.00 -1.08 11.53
CA LYS A 33 -11.19 -0.22 11.61
C LYS A 33 -11.11 0.97 10.67
N ALA A 34 -12.14 1.11 9.85
CA ALA A 34 -12.33 2.25 8.98
C ALA A 34 -13.76 2.80 9.08
N ASN A 35 -13.99 3.97 8.53
CA ASN A 35 -15.30 4.64 8.59
C ASN A 35 -15.51 5.54 7.35
N LYS A 36 -16.68 6.19 7.28
CA LYS A 36 -17.09 7.05 6.15
C LYS A 36 -16.18 8.23 5.82
N LYS A 37 -15.24 8.60 6.71
CA LYS A 37 -14.27 9.69 6.47
C LYS A 37 -13.00 9.17 5.80
N ASP A 38 -12.84 7.86 5.71
CA ASP A 38 -11.66 7.26 5.13
C ASP A 38 -11.70 7.30 3.59
N ARG A 39 -10.52 7.40 3.01
CA ARG A 39 -10.30 7.57 1.58
C ARG A 39 -9.37 6.47 1.08
N TRP A 40 -9.87 5.66 0.16
CA TRP A 40 -9.10 4.62 -0.50
C TRP A 40 -8.52 5.11 -1.80
N LEU A 41 -7.30 4.72 -2.11
CA LEU A 41 -6.74 4.82 -3.44
C LEU A 41 -6.56 3.40 -4.00
N SER A 42 -7.41 3.04 -4.97
CA SER A 42 -7.41 1.77 -5.66
C SER A 42 -6.44 1.82 -6.83
N ILE A 43 -5.46 0.93 -6.82
CA ILE A 43 -4.33 0.92 -7.76
C ILE A 43 -4.08 -0.44 -8.43
N LEU A 44 -4.71 -1.49 -7.92
CA LEU A 44 -4.59 -2.84 -8.46
C LEU A 44 -5.79 -3.18 -9.34
N PRO A 45 -5.72 -4.24 -10.16
CA PRO A 45 -6.86 -4.68 -10.96
C PRO A 45 -8.04 -5.11 -10.08
N MET A 46 -9.21 -4.52 -10.27
CA MET A 46 -10.44 -4.86 -9.53
C MET A 46 -10.92 -6.31 -9.74
N SER A 47 -10.46 -6.96 -10.81
CA SER A 47 -10.71 -8.39 -11.07
C SER A 47 -9.97 -9.32 -10.10
N HIS A 48 -8.95 -8.81 -9.39
CA HIS A 48 -8.25 -9.57 -8.38
C HIS A 48 -9.00 -9.53 -7.04
N THR A 49 -9.14 -10.69 -6.35
CA THR A 49 -9.89 -10.81 -5.09
C THR A 49 -9.41 -9.84 -4.00
N TYR A 50 -8.11 -9.61 -3.92
CA TYR A 50 -7.52 -8.71 -2.94
C TYR A 50 -8.03 -7.27 -3.15
N GLU A 51 -7.95 -6.74 -4.37
CA GLU A 51 -8.44 -5.39 -4.68
C GLU A 51 -9.96 -5.31 -4.56
N MET A 52 -10.69 -6.30 -5.07
CA MET A 52 -12.14 -6.36 -4.97
C MET A 52 -12.62 -6.30 -3.51
N SER A 53 -12.01 -7.09 -2.62
CA SER A 53 -12.43 -7.15 -1.21
C SER A 53 -12.04 -5.88 -0.45
N PHE A 54 -10.78 -5.45 -0.55
CA PHE A 54 -10.22 -4.43 0.34
C PHE A 54 -10.30 -3.01 -0.20
N SER A 55 -10.34 -2.81 -1.52
CA SER A 55 -10.40 -1.47 -2.13
C SER A 55 -11.73 -1.15 -2.82
N VAL A 56 -12.64 -2.13 -2.94
CA VAL A 56 -13.98 -1.91 -3.50
C VAL A 56 -15.07 -2.21 -2.47
N LEU A 57 -15.18 -3.46 -2.02
CA LEU A 57 -16.28 -3.88 -1.15
C LEU A 57 -16.15 -3.34 0.28
N TYR A 58 -14.94 -3.33 0.85
CA TYR A 58 -14.73 -2.83 2.20
C TYR A 58 -15.07 -1.33 2.35
N PRO A 59 -14.60 -0.42 1.48
CA PRO A 59 -15.03 0.98 1.54
C PRO A 59 -16.55 1.16 1.33
N LEU A 60 -17.19 0.37 0.47
CA LEU A 60 -18.66 0.38 0.34
C LEU A 60 -19.34 0.00 1.65
N TYR A 61 -18.86 -1.02 2.34
CA TYR A 61 -19.41 -1.47 3.63
C TYR A 61 -19.37 -0.38 4.69
N VAL A 62 -18.29 0.41 4.78
CA VAL A 62 -18.14 1.46 5.78
C VAL A 62 -18.60 2.85 5.32
N GLY A 63 -19.05 2.99 4.07
CA GLY A 63 -19.44 4.26 3.47
C GLY A 63 -18.27 5.18 3.15
N GLY A 64 -17.07 4.62 2.94
CA GLY A 64 -15.86 5.36 2.60
C GLY A 64 -15.80 5.77 1.14
N CYS A 65 -14.84 6.63 0.79
CA CYS A 65 -14.66 7.14 -0.58
C CYS A 65 -13.53 6.40 -1.28
N VAL A 66 -13.75 5.92 -2.50
CA VAL A 66 -12.75 5.23 -3.34
C VAL A 66 -12.35 6.10 -4.51
N TYR A 67 -11.06 6.24 -4.73
CA TYR A 67 -10.45 6.91 -5.88
C TYR A 67 -9.74 5.86 -6.75
N HIS A 68 -10.12 5.78 -8.01
CA HIS A 68 -9.51 4.86 -8.97
C HIS A 68 -8.51 5.59 -9.87
N ILE A 69 -7.35 4.99 -10.11
CA ILE A 69 -6.39 5.50 -11.09
C ILE A 69 -6.83 5.05 -12.49
N LYS A 70 -7.03 6.02 -13.40
CA LYS A 70 -7.42 5.75 -14.80
C LYS A 70 -6.27 5.28 -15.69
N LYS A 71 -5.03 5.53 -15.29
CA LYS A 71 -3.81 5.22 -16.05
C LYS A 71 -3.02 4.13 -15.36
N LEU A 72 -2.17 3.43 -16.11
CA LEU A 72 -1.23 2.49 -15.50
C LEU A 72 -0.39 3.21 -14.42
N PRO A 73 -0.28 2.65 -13.22
CA PRO A 73 0.36 3.29 -12.08
C PRO A 73 1.89 3.29 -12.23
N THR A 74 2.42 4.22 -13.03
CA THR A 74 3.86 4.51 -12.98
C THR A 74 4.21 5.19 -11.65
N PRO A 75 5.47 5.12 -11.16
CA PRO A 75 5.86 5.77 -9.90
C PRO A 75 5.50 7.26 -9.86
N THR A 76 5.69 7.99 -10.95
CA THR A 76 5.37 9.42 -11.04
C THR A 76 3.88 9.66 -10.89
N ILE A 77 3.05 8.99 -11.70
CA ILE A 77 1.58 9.10 -11.65
C ILE A 77 1.06 8.72 -10.28
N LEU A 78 1.62 7.67 -9.67
CA LEU A 78 1.22 7.22 -8.36
C LEU A 78 1.51 8.27 -7.29
N ILE A 79 2.72 8.82 -7.25
CA ILE A 79 3.11 9.86 -6.28
C ILE A 79 2.25 11.11 -6.42
N GLU A 80 2.03 11.58 -7.65
CA GLU A 80 1.15 12.74 -7.91
C GLU A 80 -0.28 12.48 -7.44
N THR A 81 -0.81 11.29 -7.74
CA THR A 81 -2.16 10.90 -7.34
C THR A 81 -2.28 10.78 -5.81
N MET A 82 -1.30 10.16 -5.14
CA MET A 82 -1.28 10.06 -3.67
C MET A 82 -1.26 11.43 -3.01
N LYS A 83 -0.45 12.37 -3.50
CA LYS A 83 -0.42 13.75 -2.99
C LYS A 83 -1.75 14.48 -3.17
N LYS A 84 -2.42 14.27 -4.31
CA LYS A 84 -3.72 14.89 -4.63
C LYS A 84 -4.87 14.27 -3.85
N VAL A 85 -4.95 12.96 -3.82
CA VAL A 85 -6.02 12.19 -3.15
C VAL A 85 -5.86 12.22 -1.65
N ARG A 86 -4.63 12.14 -1.15
CA ARG A 86 -4.27 12.03 0.26
C ARG A 86 -5.01 10.85 0.92
N PRO A 87 -4.76 9.62 0.46
CA PRO A 87 -5.48 8.45 0.94
C PRO A 87 -5.19 8.18 2.42
N THR A 88 -6.17 7.59 3.10
CA THR A 88 -6.01 7.09 4.48
C THR A 88 -5.76 5.59 4.50
N ILE A 89 -6.23 4.89 3.49
CA ILE A 89 -6.06 3.43 3.33
C ILE A 89 -5.66 3.14 1.89
N MET A 90 -4.68 2.28 1.73
CA MET A 90 -4.26 1.73 0.43
C MET A 90 -3.93 0.26 0.58
N CYS A 91 -4.22 -0.50 -0.48
CA CYS A 91 -3.74 -1.87 -0.64
C CYS A 91 -2.80 -1.94 -1.85
N SER A 92 -1.72 -2.69 -1.72
CA SER A 92 -0.69 -2.74 -2.73
C SER A 92 0.05 -4.07 -2.74
N VAL A 93 0.92 -4.24 -3.71
CA VAL A 93 1.89 -5.33 -3.78
C VAL A 93 3.29 -4.84 -3.42
N PRO A 94 4.20 -5.71 -2.93
CA PRO A 94 5.57 -5.33 -2.54
C PRO A 94 6.30 -4.49 -3.56
N LEU A 95 6.21 -4.85 -4.84
CA LEU A 95 6.88 -4.17 -5.94
C LEU A 95 6.63 -2.64 -5.97
N ILE A 96 5.45 -2.19 -5.58
CA ILE A 96 5.09 -0.77 -5.60
C ILE A 96 5.81 -0.02 -4.48
N ILE A 97 5.75 -0.51 -3.24
CA ILE A 97 6.43 0.16 -2.12
C ILE A 97 7.95 0.09 -2.27
N GLU A 98 8.48 -1.00 -2.80
CA GLU A 98 9.90 -1.14 -3.11
C GLU A 98 10.37 -0.12 -4.15
N LYS A 99 9.58 0.09 -5.22
CA LYS A 99 9.87 1.13 -6.22
C LYS A 99 9.82 2.53 -5.62
N VAL A 100 8.81 2.82 -4.80
CA VAL A 100 8.70 4.12 -4.11
C VAL A 100 9.87 4.31 -3.14
N TYR A 101 10.25 3.30 -2.39
CA TYR A 101 11.42 3.32 -1.50
C TYR A 101 12.71 3.59 -2.28
N LYS A 102 12.98 2.82 -3.35
CA LYS A 102 14.16 2.96 -4.20
C LYS A 102 14.23 4.32 -4.90
N SER A 103 13.10 4.89 -5.32
CA SER A 103 13.06 6.19 -6.01
C SER A 103 13.07 7.40 -5.08
N SER A 104 12.56 7.28 -3.87
CA SER A 104 12.37 8.43 -2.96
C SER A 104 13.31 8.43 -1.77
N VAL A 105 13.63 7.26 -1.19
CA VAL A 105 14.43 7.15 0.04
C VAL A 105 15.92 6.95 -0.26
N VAL A 106 16.24 5.97 -1.10
CA VAL A 106 17.64 5.60 -1.38
C VAL A 106 18.45 6.77 -1.96
N PRO A 107 17.98 7.50 -3.00
CA PRO A 107 18.74 8.64 -3.55
C PRO A 107 18.93 9.76 -2.53
N THR A 108 17.95 9.96 -1.66
CA THR A 108 18.03 10.99 -0.62
C THR A 108 19.22 10.76 0.33
N ILE A 109 19.45 9.51 0.73
CA ILE A 109 20.59 9.15 1.58
C ILE A 109 21.91 9.29 0.81
N ALA A 110 21.95 8.75 -0.41
CA ALA A 110 23.17 8.71 -1.22
C ALA A 110 23.73 10.10 -1.58
N HIS A 111 22.85 11.08 -1.81
CA HIS A 111 23.24 12.43 -2.21
C HIS A 111 23.52 13.39 -1.04
N SER A 112 23.43 12.93 0.22
CA SER A 112 23.63 13.79 1.39
C SER A 112 24.68 13.22 2.34
N ARG A 113 25.84 13.90 2.43
CA ARG A 113 26.90 13.56 3.41
C ARG A 113 26.37 13.56 4.84
N VAL A 114 25.47 14.49 5.17
CA VAL A 114 24.84 14.58 6.49
C VAL A 114 23.99 13.35 6.79
N LEU A 115 23.16 12.90 5.83
CA LEU A 115 22.32 11.70 6.04
C LEU A 115 23.13 10.41 6.07
N SER A 116 24.24 10.34 5.31
CA SER A 116 25.18 9.22 5.40
C SER A 116 25.84 9.18 6.77
N TRP A 117 26.30 10.31 7.29
CA TRP A 117 26.83 10.42 8.65
C TRP A 117 25.78 10.03 9.71
N MET A 118 24.53 10.50 9.57
CA MET A 118 23.42 10.15 10.46
C MET A 118 23.12 8.65 10.47
N LYS A 119 23.32 7.95 9.35
CA LYS A 119 23.12 6.51 9.26
C LYS A 119 24.03 5.74 10.23
N GLU A 120 25.23 6.24 10.44
CA GLU A 120 26.23 5.62 11.33
C GLU A 120 26.06 6.06 12.79
N HIS A 121 25.77 7.35 13.03
CA HIS A 121 25.80 7.94 14.37
C HIS A 121 24.42 8.11 15.01
N THR A 122 23.39 8.40 14.22
CA THR A 122 22.02 8.66 14.72
C THR A 122 20.95 7.97 13.89
N PRO A 123 21.01 6.64 13.70
CA PRO A 123 20.11 5.92 12.78
C PRO A 123 18.63 6.08 13.13
N LYS A 124 18.26 6.16 14.40
CA LYS A 124 16.87 6.36 14.84
C LYS A 124 16.28 7.68 14.32
N ILE A 125 17.06 8.75 14.39
CA ILE A 125 16.63 10.07 13.89
C ILE A 125 16.52 10.04 12.37
N LEU A 126 17.49 9.45 11.69
CA LEU A 126 17.46 9.29 10.24
C LEU A 126 16.22 8.53 9.79
N TYR A 127 15.94 7.35 10.35
CA TYR A 127 14.76 6.56 9.99
C TYR A 127 13.45 7.33 10.23
N PHE A 128 13.36 8.09 11.31
CA PHE A 128 12.22 8.94 11.59
C PHE A 128 12.02 10.04 10.53
N LEU A 129 13.07 10.73 10.12
CA LEU A 129 13.02 11.78 9.10
C LEU A 129 12.65 11.20 7.72
N LEU A 130 13.26 10.08 7.34
CA LEU A 130 12.98 9.40 6.09
C LEU A 130 11.56 8.80 6.09
N GLY A 131 11.11 8.30 7.23
CA GLY A 131 9.74 7.84 7.41
C GLY A 131 8.72 8.95 7.22
N LYS A 132 8.94 10.13 7.81
CA LYS A 132 8.11 11.32 7.58
C LYS A 132 8.07 11.73 6.11
N ARG A 133 9.23 11.70 5.44
CA ARG A 133 9.31 12.01 4.01
C ARG A 133 8.54 10.99 3.17
N LEU A 134 8.70 9.70 3.44
CA LEU A 134 7.92 8.66 2.78
C LEU A 134 6.43 8.85 3.03
N TYR A 135 6.02 9.07 4.27
CA TYR A 135 4.64 9.34 4.65
C TYR A 135 4.04 10.55 3.91
N ALA A 136 4.81 11.63 3.76
CA ALA A 136 4.41 12.80 2.98
C ALA A 136 4.24 12.47 1.49
N THR A 137 5.05 11.55 0.94
CA THR A 137 4.91 11.06 -0.45
C THR A 137 3.55 10.37 -0.65
N PHE A 138 3.04 9.69 0.36
CA PHE A 138 1.70 9.09 0.38
C PHE A 138 0.57 10.09 0.70
N GLY A 139 0.85 11.40 0.72
CA GLY A 139 -0.13 12.46 0.96
C GLY A 139 -0.34 12.82 2.43
N GLY A 140 0.41 12.22 3.36
CA GLY A 140 0.48 12.60 4.78
C GLY A 140 -0.79 12.33 5.60
N ARG A 141 -1.64 11.38 5.17
CA ARG A 141 -2.86 10.97 5.90
C ARG A 141 -3.03 9.47 6.04
N LEU A 142 -2.06 8.70 5.57
CA LEU A 142 -2.14 7.26 5.55
C LEU A 142 -2.25 6.69 6.98
N LYS A 143 -3.25 5.88 7.21
CA LYS A 143 -3.48 5.14 8.46
C LYS A 143 -3.08 3.68 8.34
N PHE A 144 -3.25 3.13 7.14
CA PHE A 144 -2.97 1.74 6.84
C PHE A 144 -2.53 1.56 5.39
N PHE A 145 -1.47 0.80 5.21
CA PHE A 145 -0.95 0.38 3.91
C PHE A 145 -0.82 -1.14 3.86
N GLY A 146 -1.85 -1.80 3.35
CA GLY A 146 -1.84 -3.26 3.18
C GLY A 146 -0.88 -3.69 2.09
N ILE A 147 0.02 -4.61 2.40
CA ILE A 147 0.95 -5.20 1.44
C ILE A 147 0.65 -6.69 1.33
N GLY A 148 0.30 -7.14 0.13
CA GLY A 148 -0.07 -8.53 -0.11
C GLY A 148 0.41 -9.05 -1.46
N GLY A 149 0.22 -10.36 -1.69
CA GLY A 149 0.48 -11.02 -2.96
C GLY A 149 1.85 -11.69 -3.10
N SER A 150 2.89 -11.20 -2.43
CA SER A 150 4.22 -11.82 -2.38
C SER A 150 5.02 -11.35 -1.17
N LYS A 151 6.20 -11.94 -0.95
CA LYS A 151 7.10 -11.53 0.13
C LYS A 151 7.69 -10.15 -0.17
N LEU A 152 7.71 -9.28 0.85
CA LEU A 152 8.39 -7.98 0.81
C LEU A 152 9.91 -8.17 0.92
N ASP A 153 10.68 -7.31 0.24
CA ASP A 153 12.12 -7.24 0.38
C ASP A 153 12.49 -6.96 1.86
N PRO A 154 13.32 -7.83 2.51
CA PRO A 154 13.65 -7.69 3.92
C PRO A 154 14.28 -6.34 4.29
N ALA A 155 15.06 -5.73 3.39
CA ALA A 155 15.67 -4.42 3.66
C ALA A 155 14.63 -3.29 3.64
N VAL A 156 13.61 -3.42 2.78
CA VAL A 156 12.48 -2.47 2.74
C VAL A 156 11.59 -2.65 3.96
N GLU A 157 11.30 -3.89 4.35
CA GLU A 157 10.52 -4.20 5.54
C GLU A 157 11.19 -3.66 6.81
N ASP A 158 12.49 -3.93 7.01
CA ASP A 158 13.27 -3.39 8.12
C ASP A 158 13.23 -1.86 8.17
N PHE A 159 13.33 -1.21 6.99
CA PHE A 159 13.19 0.24 6.90
C PHE A 159 11.79 0.70 7.34
N LEU A 160 10.71 0.08 6.84
CA LEU A 160 9.33 0.48 7.18
C LEU A 160 9.06 0.35 8.68
N ILE A 161 9.56 -0.74 9.31
CA ILE A 161 9.46 -0.95 10.77
C ILE A 161 10.20 0.16 11.52
N LYS A 162 11.48 0.41 11.20
CA LYS A 162 12.31 1.45 11.86
C LYS A 162 11.77 2.86 11.65
N ALA A 163 11.19 3.11 10.48
CA ALA A 163 10.57 4.38 10.11
C ALA A 163 9.17 4.57 10.73
N LYS A 164 8.61 3.53 11.38
CA LYS A 164 7.23 3.49 11.91
C LYS A 164 6.19 3.84 10.84
N PHE A 165 6.38 3.32 9.62
CA PHE A 165 5.43 3.51 8.54
C PHE A 165 4.18 2.66 8.79
N PRO A 166 2.96 3.13 8.51
CA PRO A 166 1.71 2.43 8.82
C PRO A 166 1.40 1.34 7.77
N TYR A 167 2.08 0.18 7.84
CA TYR A 167 1.88 -0.96 6.93
C TYR A 167 1.50 -2.22 7.70
#